data_174de44f4b74b2640f4b977b1172d0ae
#
_entry.id   174de44f4b74b2640f4b977b1172d0ae
#
_cell.length_a   1.000
_cell.length_b   1.000
_cell.length_c   1.000
_cell.angle_alpha   90.00
_cell.angle_beta   90.00
_cell.angle_gamma   90.00
#
_symmetry.space_group_name_H-M   'P 1'
#
loop_
_entity.id
_entity.type
_entity.pdbx_description
1 polymer ?
#
loop_
_entity_poly.entity_id
_entity_poly.type
_entity_poly.pdbx_seq_one_letter_code
_entity_poly.pdbx_strand_id
1 'polypeptide(L)'
;MKIYFKTFGCRTNIYDSEVMKNSLKNHEICDDETKADVIVVNSCTVTNGADSDVRNYINKANKNGKKVFLTGCGAISRGKELFDNGKVFGVFGSSKKENITEIIEKNIKFIDLGDINKSQNSIVKNFKKYTKAFVKIQEGCDFNCSYCIIPSVRGHARSKDESIILKEVLNLANNGFSEIVLTGTNIGSYGKDTRTSLSKLLKKLSQINGIKRIRLGSLEPSQIDDEFKELLNEKWLEKHLHIALQHTSETMLKIMRRRNKAFKDIELFNELASKGYALGTDFIVGHPGESDKIWLEALNNFKNFPLTHLHAFVYSPRDNTHSATLKIDVDGKTAKERLKTLQDIVEQNNFEFRKKHYNELNVLVEQKNGDFFTGFDEYYNKIYIKSDKDLTHNWIKVKKYEIEKRGNFTNF
;
A
#
# COMPACT_ATOMS: atom_id res chain seq x y z
N MET A 1 14.22 1.21 -28.08
CA MET A 1 14.16 -0.05 -27.28
C MET A 1 12.76 -0.21 -26.72
N LYS A 2 12.33 -1.47 -26.53
CA LYS A 2 11.09 -1.84 -25.83
C LYS A 2 11.40 -2.08 -24.35
N ILE A 3 10.71 -1.35 -23.47
CA ILE A 3 10.95 -1.37 -22.03
C ILE A 3 9.74 -1.96 -21.32
N TYR A 4 9.98 -3.00 -20.52
CA TYR A 4 8.97 -3.58 -19.64
C TYR A 4 9.22 -3.18 -18.18
N PHE A 5 8.16 -2.76 -17.49
CA PHE A 5 8.23 -2.42 -16.06
C PHE A 5 7.57 -3.51 -15.22
N LYS A 6 8.37 -4.18 -14.41
CA LYS A 6 7.88 -5.13 -13.39
C LYS A 6 7.87 -4.46 -12.03
N THR A 7 6.69 -4.28 -11.46
CA THR A 7 6.51 -3.64 -10.15
C THR A 7 6.14 -4.68 -9.10
N PHE A 8 6.87 -4.69 -8.00
CA PHE A 8 6.59 -5.46 -6.81
C PHE A 8 6.23 -4.53 -5.65
N GLY A 9 5.38 -5.01 -4.74
CA GLY A 9 5.10 -4.36 -3.46
C GLY A 9 3.91 -3.42 -3.48
N CYS A 10 4.04 -2.27 -2.81
CA CYS A 10 2.94 -1.41 -2.40
C CYS A 10 2.51 -0.38 -3.45
N ARG A 11 1.43 0.35 -3.14
CA ARG A 11 0.88 1.45 -3.97
C ARG A 11 1.91 2.54 -4.26
N THR A 12 2.84 2.81 -3.34
CA THR A 12 3.97 3.74 -3.55
C THR A 12 4.88 3.27 -4.68
N ASN A 13 5.19 1.97 -4.76
CA ASN A 13 5.97 1.42 -5.87
C ASN A 13 5.20 1.48 -7.20
N ILE A 14 3.87 1.27 -7.18
CA ILE A 14 3.03 1.46 -8.38
C ILE A 14 3.15 2.90 -8.87
N TYR A 15 2.96 3.86 -7.97
CA TYR A 15 3.14 5.28 -8.30
C TYR A 15 4.53 5.58 -8.88
N ASP A 16 5.59 5.08 -8.24
CA ASP A 16 6.97 5.29 -8.68
C ASP A 16 7.21 4.69 -10.08
N SER A 17 6.59 3.56 -10.40
CA SER A 17 6.65 2.98 -11.76
C SER A 17 5.93 3.84 -12.79
N GLU A 18 4.78 4.42 -12.46
CA GLU A 18 4.08 5.32 -13.38
C GLU A 18 4.86 6.63 -13.59
N VAL A 19 5.55 7.15 -12.56
CA VAL A 19 6.49 8.28 -12.73
C VAL A 19 7.57 7.93 -13.76
N MET A 20 8.22 6.76 -13.64
CA MET A 20 9.23 6.32 -14.60
C MET A 20 8.66 6.21 -16.03
N LYS A 21 7.50 5.59 -16.18
CA LYS A 21 6.82 5.46 -17.48
C LYS A 21 6.49 6.83 -18.11
N ASN A 22 6.02 7.78 -17.30
CA ASN A 22 5.71 9.13 -17.76
C ASN A 22 6.96 9.96 -18.11
N SER A 23 8.11 9.63 -17.49
CA SER A 23 9.40 10.31 -17.73
C SER A 23 10.20 9.69 -18.89
N LEU A 24 9.78 8.51 -19.35
CA LEU A 24 10.48 7.80 -20.42
C LEU A 24 10.27 8.50 -21.76
N LYS A 25 11.37 8.84 -22.44
CA LYS A 25 11.39 9.48 -23.76
C LYS A 25 12.07 8.58 -24.79
N ASN A 26 11.66 8.67 -26.05
CA ASN A 26 12.29 7.99 -27.19
C ASN A 26 12.30 6.46 -27.12
N HIS A 27 11.51 5.85 -26.21
CA HIS A 27 11.42 4.41 -26.03
C HIS A 27 9.96 3.96 -25.91
N GLU A 28 9.70 2.73 -26.30
CA GLU A 28 8.37 2.12 -26.26
C GLU A 28 8.18 1.38 -24.92
N ILE A 29 7.06 1.63 -24.25
CA ILE A 29 6.64 0.82 -23.10
C ILE A 29 5.85 -0.38 -23.64
N CYS A 30 6.32 -1.59 -23.40
CA CYS A 30 5.61 -2.81 -23.80
C CYS A 30 4.93 -3.47 -22.59
N ASP A 31 3.81 -4.15 -22.88
CA ASP A 31 3.04 -4.89 -21.87
C ASP A 31 3.44 -6.37 -21.77
N ASP A 32 4.23 -6.85 -22.73
CA ASP A 32 4.72 -8.24 -22.82
C ASP A 32 6.21 -8.30 -22.51
N GLU A 33 6.57 -8.93 -21.39
CA GLU A 33 7.98 -9.08 -20.97
C GLU A 33 8.85 -9.84 -21.98
N THR A 34 8.24 -10.72 -22.80
CA THR A 34 8.98 -11.51 -23.78
C THR A 34 9.51 -10.66 -24.93
N LYS A 35 8.79 -9.57 -25.26
CA LYS A 35 9.11 -8.63 -26.34
C LYS A 35 10.03 -7.48 -25.90
N ALA A 36 10.32 -7.38 -24.58
CA ALA A 36 11.14 -6.31 -24.05
C ALA A 36 12.62 -6.50 -24.37
N ASP A 37 13.31 -5.40 -24.69
CA ASP A 37 14.78 -5.36 -24.76
C ASP A 37 15.36 -5.16 -23.36
N VAL A 38 14.67 -4.35 -22.55
CA VAL A 38 15.08 -3.97 -21.20
C VAL A 38 13.92 -4.20 -20.23
N ILE A 39 14.26 -4.72 -19.04
CA ILE A 39 13.32 -4.86 -17.93
C ILE A 39 13.75 -3.96 -16.77
N VAL A 40 12.85 -3.08 -16.33
CA VAL A 40 13.01 -2.27 -15.11
C VAL A 40 12.22 -2.92 -13.99
N VAL A 41 12.92 -3.42 -12.98
CA VAL A 41 12.34 -4.06 -11.80
C VAL A 41 12.25 -3.03 -10.67
N ASN A 42 11.03 -2.58 -10.37
CA ASN A 42 10.76 -1.75 -9.18
C ASN A 42 10.42 -2.67 -8.01
N SER A 43 11.36 -2.81 -7.09
CA SER A 43 11.41 -3.87 -6.09
C SER A 43 10.87 -3.46 -4.72
N CYS A 44 10.29 -4.44 -4.03
CA CYS A 44 9.94 -4.37 -2.62
C CYS A 44 10.97 -5.15 -1.79
N THR A 45 11.12 -4.80 -0.49
CA THR A 45 12.03 -5.48 0.44
C THR A 45 11.48 -5.54 1.87
N VAL A 46 10.16 -5.36 2.06
CA VAL A 46 9.58 -5.34 3.40
C VAL A 46 9.43 -6.72 4.04
N THR A 47 9.51 -7.80 3.24
CA THR A 47 9.50 -9.18 3.70
C THR A 47 10.51 -10.04 2.94
N ASN A 48 10.92 -11.18 3.53
CA ASN A 48 11.76 -12.17 2.83
C ASN A 48 11.08 -12.77 1.59
N GLY A 49 9.76 -12.93 1.65
CA GLY A 49 8.96 -13.35 0.49
C GLY A 49 9.10 -12.37 -0.67
N ALA A 50 8.96 -11.07 -0.40
CA ALA A 50 9.12 -10.03 -1.41
C ALA A 50 10.53 -10.05 -2.04
N ASP A 51 11.58 -10.20 -1.23
CA ASP A 51 12.96 -10.34 -1.74
C ASP A 51 13.13 -11.59 -2.60
N SER A 52 12.51 -12.72 -2.19
CA SER A 52 12.56 -13.98 -2.96
C SER A 52 11.86 -13.85 -4.30
N ASP A 53 10.69 -13.24 -4.34
CA ASP A 53 9.94 -13.01 -5.58
C ASP A 53 10.73 -12.16 -6.57
N VAL A 54 11.36 -11.07 -6.07
CA VAL A 54 12.24 -10.21 -6.88
C VAL A 54 13.43 -10.99 -7.44
N ARG A 55 14.14 -11.77 -6.61
CA ARG A 55 15.30 -12.57 -7.06
C ARG A 55 14.89 -13.62 -8.10
N ASN A 56 13.81 -14.34 -7.85
CA ASN A 56 13.28 -15.35 -8.76
C ASN A 56 12.93 -14.74 -10.12
N TYR A 57 12.29 -13.57 -10.10
CA TYR A 57 11.95 -12.86 -11.32
C TYR A 57 13.20 -12.41 -12.10
N ILE A 58 14.18 -11.79 -11.42
CA ILE A 58 15.45 -11.37 -12.03
C ILE A 58 16.19 -12.57 -12.65
N ASN A 59 16.26 -13.70 -11.94
CA ASN A 59 16.89 -14.91 -12.46
C ASN A 59 16.18 -15.43 -13.72
N LYS A 60 14.84 -15.40 -13.75
CA LYS A 60 14.05 -15.76 -14.95
C LYS A 60 14.35 -14.80 -16.12
N ALA A 61 14.36 -13.49 -15.85
CA ALA A 61 14.65 -12.48 -16.87
C ALA A 61 16.06 -12.67 -17.49
N ASN A 62 17.07 -12.94 -16.65
CA ASN A 62 18.44 -13.20 -17.11
C ASN A 62 18.55 -14.46 -17.96
N LYS A 63 17.85 -15.56 -17.59
CA LYS A 63 17.82 -16.79 -18.41
C LYS A 63 17.26 -16.52 -19.81
N ASN A 64 16.38 -15.54 -19.94
CA ASN A 64 15.80 -15.10 -21.21
C ASN A 64 16.64 -14.01 -21.91
N GLY A 65 17.88 -13.77 -21.48
CA GLY A 65 18.82 -12.83 -22.10
C GLY A 65 18.43 -11.34 -21.95
N LYS A 66 17.55 -10.99 -20.99
CA LYS A 66 17.06 -9.61 -20.83
C LYS A 66 18.05 -8.75 -20.03
N LYS A 67 18.22 -7.49 -20.45
CA LYS A 67 18.99 -6.49 -19.70
C LYS A 67 18.12 -5.97 -18.56
N VAL A 68 18.53 -6.21 -17.30
CA VAL A 68 17.72 -5.91 -16.10
C VAL A 68 18.29 -4.73 -15.33
N PHE A 69 17.44 -3.74 -15.04
CA PHE A 69 17.73 -2.63 -14.12
C PHE A 69 16.87 -2.79 -12.86
N LEU A 70 17.47 -2.54 -11.69
CA LEU A 70 16.82 -2.64 -10.39
C LEU A 70 16.62 -1.26 -9.75
N THR A 71 15.42 -1.02 -9.24
CA THR A 71 15.07 0.17 -8.46
C THR A 71 14.09 -0.17 -7.33
N GLY A 72 13.62 0.83 -6.58
CA GLY A 72 12.72 0.66 -5.45
C GLY A 72 13.43 0.39 -4.13
N CYS A 73 12.69 -0.10 -3.13
CA CYS A 73 13.24 -0.36 -1.80
C CYS A 73 14.36 -1.41 -1.82
N GLY A 74 14.19 -2.47 -2.64
CA GLY A 74 15.19 -3.53 -2.77
C GLY A 74 16.49 -3.08 -3.45
N ALA A 75 16.49 -1.97 -4.21
CA ALA A 75 17.71 -1.40 -4.76
C ALA A 75 18.67 -0.93 -3.65
N ILE A 76 18.14 -0.36 -2.57
CA ILE A 76 18.94 0.09 -1.41
C ILE A 76 19.42 -1.10 -0.58
N SER A 77 18.55 -2.09 -0.31
CA SER A 77 18.85 -3.20 0.62
C SER A 77 19.60 -4.36 -0.01
N ARG A 78 19.37 -4.67 -1.29
CA ARG A 78 19.89 -5.85 -2.00
C ARG A 78 20.58 -5.51 -3.32
N GLY A 79 20.54 -4.24 -3.75
CA GLY A 79 21.03 -3.82 -5.05
C GLY A 79 22.51 -4.11 -5.26
N LYS A 80 23.35 -3.85 -4.24
CA LYS A 80 24.79 -4.14 -4.30
C LYS A 80 25.07 -5.64 -4.47
N GLU A 81 24.41 -6.48 -3.67
CA GLU A 81 24.55 -7.95 -3.75
C GLU A 81 24.19 -8.46 -5.16
N LEU A 82 23.05 -8.03 -5.70
CA LEU A 82 22.58 -8.46 -7.01
C LEU A 82 23.48 -7.95 -8.15
N PHE A 83 24.06 -6.77 -7.99
CA PHE A 83 24.99 -6.18 -8.96
C PHE A 83 26.35 -6.91 -8.96
N ASP A 84 26.94 -7.12 -7.78
CA ASP A 84 28.24 -7.79 -7.63
C ASP A 84 28.17 -9.24 -8.15
N ASN A 85 27.02 -9.91 -7.97
CA ASN A 85 26.74 -11.23 -8.52
C ASN A 85 26.36 -11.23 -10.02
N GLY A 86 26.46 -10.08 -10.71
CA GLY A 86 26.18 -9.95 -12.14
C GLY A 86 24.71 -10.19 -12.52
N LYS A 87 23.78 -10.14 -11.55
CA LYS A 87 22.34 -10.42 -11.78
C LYS A 87 21.58 -9.24 -12.39
N VAL A 88 22.10 -8.03 -12.23
CA VAL A 88 21.49 -6.81 -12.80
C VAL A 88 22.54 -5.99 -13.54
N PHE A 89 22.11 -5.30 -14.58
CA PHE A 89 22.98 -4.43 -15.37
C PHE A 89 23.22 -3.09 -14.69
N GLY A 90 22.19 -2.55 -14.05
CA GLY A 90 22.26 -1.29 -13.30
C GLY A 90 21.33 -1.26 -12.11
N VAL A 91 21.74 -0.52 -11.07
CA VAL A 91 20.95 -0.28 -9.86
C VAL A 91 20.82 1.22 -9.67
N PHE A 92 19.59 1.70 -9.44
CA PHE A 92 19.35 3.12 -9.17
C PHE A 92 18.28 3.32 -8.09
N GLY A 93 18.46 4.38 -7.30
CA GLY A 93 17.53 4.70 -6.21
C GLY A 93 16.28 5.44 -6.68
N SER A 94 15.30 5.51 -5.79
CA SER A 94 13.99 6.13 -6.07
C SER A 94 14.09 7.62 -6.43
N SER A 95 15.13 8.34 -5.99
CA SER A 95 15.38 9.74 -6.34
C SER A 95 15.81 9.97 -7.79
N LYS A 96 16.20 8.91 -8.51
CA LYS A 96 16.67 8.94 -9.91
C LYS A 96 15.61 8.55 -10.93
N LYS A 97 14.40 8.19 -10.50
CA LYS A 97 13.35 7.63 -11.38
C LYS A 97 12.93 8.56 -12.54
N GLU A 98 13.01 9.89 -12.36
CA GLU A 98 12.72 10.85 -13.41
C GLU A 98 13.77 10.84 -14.53
N ASN A 99 14.99 10.38 -14.24
CA ASN A 99 16.09 10.26 -15.18
C ASN A 99 16.13 8.89 -15.89
N ILE A 100 15.00 8.19 -15.95
CA ILE A 100 14.93 6.81 -16.44
C ILE A 100 15.46 6.65 -17.87
N THR A 101 15.24 7.63 -18.75
CA THR A 101 15.75 7.61 -20.14
C THR A 101 17.28 7.54 -20.16
N GLU A 102 17.95 8.46 -19.48
CA GLU A 102 19.42 8.50 -19.37
C GLU A 102 19.97 7.25 -18.69
N ILE A 103 19.23 6.70 -17.73
CA ILE A 103 19.61 5.49 -16.99
C ILE A 103 19.64 4.28 -17.89
N ILE A 104 18.59 4.05 -18.69
CA ILE A 104 18.52 2.84 -19.54
C ILE A 104 19.43 2.95 -20.77
N GLU A 105 19.79 4.16 -21.18
CA GLU A 105 20.72 4.41 -22.29
C GLU A 105 22.18 4.24 -21.91
N LYS A 106 22.51 4.13 -20.61
CA LYS A 106 23.88 3.81 -20.18
C LYS A 106 24.34 2.46 -20.71
N ASN A 107 25.50 2.46 -21.35
CA ASN A 107 26.12 1.24 -21.91
C ASN A 107 27.12 0.57 -20.97
N ILE A 108 27.29 1.12 -19.76
CA ILE A 108 28.17 0.59 -18.71
C ILE A 108 27.33 0.15 -17.50
N LYS A 109 27.81 -0.87 -16.81
CA LYS A 109 27.22 -1.31 -15.53
C LYS A 109 27.45 -0.24 -14.46
N PHE A 110 26.46 0.01 -13.60
CA PHE A 110 26.54 1.05 -12.57
C PHE A 110 25.65 0.79 -11.36
N ILE A 111 26.00 1.43 -10.24
CA ILE A 111 25.12 1.65 -9.07
C ILE A 111 25.06 3.15 -8.84
N ASP A 112 23.85 3.73 -8.83
CA ASP A 112 23.59 5.13 -8.53
C ASP A 112 22.32 5.25 -7.68
N LEU A 113 22.48 5.11 -6.36
CA LEU A 113 21.36 5.14 -5.43
C LEU A 113 20.78 6.55 -5.22
N GLY A 114 21.56 7.57 -5.54
CA GLY A 114 21.17 8.97 -5.31
C GLY A 114 20.96 9.30 -3.83
N ASP A 115 20.24 10.40 -3.59
CA ASP A 115 19.87 10.82 -2.24
C ASP A 115 18.45 10.35 -1.90
N ILE A 116 18.30 9.46 -0.90
CA ILE A 116 17.01 8.93 -0.46
C ILE A 116 16.10 10.01 0.16
N ASN A 117 16.66 11.14 0.60
CA ASN A 117 15.93 12.26 1.20
C ASN A 117 15.51 13.32 0.19
N LYS A 118 15.89 13.17 -1.08
CA LYS A 118 15.53 14.14 -2.12
C LYS A 118 14.00 14.19 -2.29
N SER A 119 13.43 15.39 -2.22
CA SER A 119 12.02 15.63 -2.52
C SER A 119 11.70 15.31 -3.98
N GLN A 120 10.52 14.80 -4.23
CA GLN A 120 10.08 14.36 -5.55
C GLN A 120 8.80 15.09 -5.92
N ASN A 121 8.85 15.85 -7.00
CA ASN A 121 7.76 16.71 -7.47
C ASN A 121 7.13 16.21 -8.78
N SER A 122 7.35 14.94 -9.10
CA SER A 122 6.77 14.32 -10.29
C SER A 122 5.26 14.32 -10.26
N ILE A 123 4.64 14.48 -11.42
CA ILE A 123 3.20 14.38 -11.65
C ILE A 123 2.93 13.17 -12.54
N VAL A 124 2.07 12.28 -12.11
CA VAL A 124 1.54 11.19 -12.94
C VAL A 124 0.25 11.65 -13.60
N LYS A 125 0.18 11.56 -14.92
CA LYS A 125 -0.98 12.04 -15.69
C LYS A 125 -2.02 10.96 -15.95
N ASN A 126 -1.63 9.70 -15.92
CA ASN A 126 -2.51 8.59 -16.27
C ASN A 126 -2.05 7.28 -15.62
N PHE A 127 -2.99 6.39 -15.35
CA PHE A 127 -2.81 5.03 -14.84
C PHE A 127 -3.50 4.05 -15.77
N LYS A 128 -2.92 3.77 -16.94
CA LYS A 128 -3.57 3.03 -18.06
C LYS A 128 -4.19 1.67 -17.66
N LYS A 129 -3.66 1.02 -16.62
CA LYS A 129 -4.10 -0.32 -16.17
C LYS A 129 -5.02 -0.28 -14.95
N TYR A 130 -5.42 0.91 -14.48
CA TYR A 130 -6.18 1.06 -13.23
C TYR A 130 -7.41 1.94 -13.46
N THR A 131 -8.47 1.65 -12.76
CA THR A 131 -9.71 2.45 -12.75
C THR A 131 -9.68 3.58 -11.73
N LYS A 132 -8.75 3.48 -10.77
CA LYS A 132 -8.47 4.49 -9.76
C LYS A 132 -7.02 4.95 -9.86
N ALA A 133 -6.75 6.19 -9.49
CA ALA A 133 -5.41 6.74 -9.53
C ALA A 133 -4.76 6.73 -8.15
N PHE A 134 -3.47 6.40 -8.09
CA PHE A 134 -2.68 6.51 -6.87
C PHE A 134 -1.98 7.87 -6.85
N VAL A 135 -2.05 8.58 -5.74
CA VAL A 135 -1.42 9.90 -5.57
C VAL A 135 -0.48 9.85 -4.37
N LYS A 136 0.82 9.88 -4.64
CA LYS A 136 1.83 9.87 -3.57
C LYS A 136 1.97 11.28 -3.01
N ILE A 137 1.55 11.46 -1.75
CA ILE A 137 1.57 12.73 -1.04
C ILE A 137 2.72 12.87 -0.06
N GLN A 138 3.34 11.74 0.32
CA GLN A 138 4.35 11.70 1.39
C GLN A 138 5.34 10.56 1.13
N GLU A 139 6.59 10.71 1.56
CA GLU A 139 7.62 9.66 1.48
C GLU A 139 8.53 9.69 2.71
N GLY A 140 9.10 8.52 3.05
CA GLY A 140 9.95 8.35 4.23
C GLY A 140 9.15 8.26 5.54
N CYS A 141 9.83 7.98 6.65
CA CYS A 141 9.20 7.83 7.95
C CYS A 141 10.21 8.10 9.07
N ASP A 142 9.82 8.91 10.07
CA ASP A 142 10.64 9.21 11.25
C ASP A 142 10.26 8.37 12.48
N PHE A 143 9.39 7.35 12.29
CA PHE A 143 9.11 6.41 13.35
C PHE A 143 10.25 5.40 13.47
N ASN A 144 10.57 5.04 14.73
CA ASN A 144 11.67 4.14 15.05
C ASN A 144 11.14 2.74 15.45
N CYS A 145 10.19 2.20 14.69
CA CYS A 145 9.67 0.86 14.93
C CYS A 145 10.80 -0.17 14.77
N SER A 146 10.96 -1.06 15.78
CA SER A 146 12.13 -1.92 15.89
C SER A 146 12.32 -2.94 14.76
N TYR A 147 11.26 -3.24 14.02
CA TYR A 147 11.22 -4.20 12.92
C TYR A 147 11.30 -3.56 11.52
N CYS A 148 11.20 -2.23 11.43
CA CYS A 148 10.90 -1.56 10.18
C CYS A 148 12.16 -1.09 9.44
N ILE A 149 12.31 -1.54 8.18
CA ILE A 149 13.43 -1.13 7.31
C ILE A 149 13.15 0.20 6.58
N ILE A 150 11.95 0.72 6.63
CA ILE A 150 11.53 1.86 5.81
C ILE A 150 12.42 3.11 5.97
N PRO A 151 12.80 3.55 7.18
CA PRO A 151 13.69 4.70 7.31
C PRO A 151 15.01 4.54 6.54
N SER A 152 15.55 3.31 6.50
CA SER A 152 16.82 3.02 5.81
C SER A 152 16.69 2.99 4.28
N VAL A 153 15.50 2.72 3.73
CA VAL A 153 15.31 2.56 2.27
C VAL A 153 14.47 3.65 1.63
N ARG A 154 13.77 4.49 2.42
CA ARG A 154 12.93 5.59 1.96
C ARG A 154 13.28 6.93 2.61
N GLY A 155 14.20 6.95 3.58
CA GLY A 155 14.68 8.16 4.26
C GLY A 155 13.69 8.76 5.25
N HIS A 156 13.95 10.01 5.63
CA HIS A 156 13.13 10.79 6.53
C HIS A 156 11.76 11.15 5.95
N ALA A 157 10.79 11.38 6.84
CA ALA A 157 9.45 11.81 6.46
C ALA A 157 9.51 13.18 5.75
N ARG A 158 8.90 13.25 4.57
CA ARG A 158 8.80 14.48 3.78
C ARG A 158 7.51 14.51 2.98
N SER A 159 6.88 15.66 2.98
CA SER A 159 5.65 15.93 2.26
C SER A 159 5.95 16.32 0.81
N LYS A 160 5.08 15.91 -0.10
CA LYS A 160 5.06 16.48 -1.45
C LYS A 160 4.38 17.84 -1.39
N ASP A 161 4.82 18.76 -2.21
CA ASP A 161 4.24 20.11 -2.28
C ASP A 161 2.74 20.06 -2.60
N GLU A 162 1.94 20.82 -1.84
CA GLU A 162 0.49 20.82 -1.95
C GLU A 162 0.03 21.26 -3.35
N SER A 163 0.65 22.29 -3.91
CA SER A 163 0.27 22.82 -5.22
C SER A 163 0.49 21.78 -6.33
N ILE A 164 1.53 20.97 -6.19
CA ILE A 164 1.84 19.87 -7.12
C ILE A 164 0.82 18.74 -6.96
N ILE A 165 0.40 18.40 -5.72
CA ILE A 165 -0.63 17.40 -5.48
C ILE A 165 -1.96 17.83 -6.08
N LEU A 166 -2.38 19.07 -5.85
CA LEU A 166 -3.62 19.61 -6.39
C LEU A 166 -3.61 19.61 -7.93
N LYS A 167 -2.50 20.03 -8.54
CA LYS A 167 -2.32 19.99 -10.00
C LYS A 167 -2.38 18.56 -10.55
N GLU A 168 -1.76 17.61 -9.85
CA GLU A 168 -1.79 16.21 -10.25
C GLU A 168 -3.20 15.64 -10.22
N VAL A 169 -3.94 15.86 -9.12
CA VAL A 169 -5.32 15.37 -8.96
C VAL A 169 -6.26 16.03 -9.97
N LEU A 170 -6.10 17.32 -10.25
CA LEU A 170 -6.86 18.01 -11.30
C LEU A 170 -6.62 17.38 -12.69
N ASN A 171 -5.35 17.09 -13.02
CA ASN A 171 -5.02 16.42 -14.28
C ASN A 171 -5.63 15.01 -14.35
N LEU A 172 -5.60 14.26 -13.25
CA LEU A 172 -6.20 12.93 -13.19
C LEU A 172 -7.72 12.99 -13.34
N ALA A 173 -8.39 13.94 -12.69
CA ALA A 173 -9.84 14.15 -12.85
C ALA A 173 -10.21 14.50 -14.30
N ASN A 174 -9.44 15.38 -14.95
CA ASN A 174 -9.63 15.73 -16.37
C ASN A 174 -9.38 14.54 -17.30
N ASN A 175 -8.59 13.55 -16.88
CA ASN A 175 -8.36 12.29 -17.61
C ASN A 175 -9.35 11.18 -17.22
N GLY A 176 -10.44 11.50 -16.50
CA GLY A 176 -11.55 10.60 -16.19
C GLY A 176 -11.40 9.80 -14.90
N PHE A 177 -10.34 10.00 -14.13
CA PHE A 177 -10.23 9.35 -12.81
C PHE A 177 -11.12 10.06 -11.79
N SER A 178 -12.07 9.34 -11.23
CA SER A 178 -13.02 9.87 -10.23
C SER A 178 -12.85 9.28 -8.83
N GLU A 179 -11.99 8.27 -8.70
CA GLU A 179 -11.51 7.76 -7.41
C GLU A 179 -10.00 7.89 -7.33
N ILE A 180 -9.51 8.51 -6.26
CA ILE A 180 -8.08 8.59 -5.97
C ILE A 180 -7.75 7.89 -4.66
N VAL A 181 -6.55 7.32 -4.59
CA VAL A 181 -6.01 6.68 -3.39
C VAL A 181 -4.76 7.45 -2.97
N LEU A 182 -4.85 8.19 -1.88
CA LEU A 182 -3.68 8.86 -1.32
C LEU A 182 -2.73 7.80 -0.75
N THR A 183 -1.48 7.85 -1.18
CA THR A 183 -0.46 6.89 -0.79
C THR A 183 0.81 7.59 -0.33
N GLY A 184 1.61 6.86 0.41
CA GLY A 184 2.89 7.29 0.96
C GLY A 184 3.44 6.21 1.87
N THR A 185 4.53 6.50 2.52
CA THR A 185 5.14 5.59 3.50
C THR A 185 4.43 5.68 4.85
N ASN A 186 4.03 6.90 5.23
CA ASN A 186 3.28 7.24 6.43
C ASN A 186 2.45 8.51 6.13
N ILE A 187 1.29 8.34 5.49
CA ILE A 187 0.50 9.46 4.96
C ILE A 187 0.01 10.44 6.02
N GLY A 188 -0.24 9.99 7.25
CA GLY A 188 -0.64 10.86 8.35
C GLY A 188 0.51 11.73 8.90
N SER A 189 1.75 11.55 8.39
CA SER A 189 2.84 12.50 8.62
C SER A 189 2.85 13.65 7.62
N TYR A 190 1.98 13.64 6.61
CA TYR A 190 1.86 14.73 5.65
C TYR A 190 1.59 16.06 6.33
N GLY A 191 2.32 17.08 5.90
CA GLY A 191 2.15 18.45 6.37
C GLY A 191 2.93 18.82 7.61
N LYS A 192 3.50 17.85 8.36
CA LYS A 192 4.26 18.15 9.59
C LYS A 192 5.53 18.95 9.33
N ASP A 193 6.16 18.74 8.20
CA ASP A 193 7.35 19.46 7.73
C ASP A 193 7.01 20.77 6.98
N THR A 194 5.77 20.94 6.54
CA THR A 194 5.30 22.10 5.76
C THR A 194 4.22 22.94 6.48
N ARG A 195 3.99 22.70 7.78
CA ARG A 195 3.03 23.42 8.64
C ARG A 195 1.59 23.36 8.14
N THR A 196 1.20 22.23 7.56
CA THR A 196 -0.18 21.89 7.16
C THR A 196 -0.60 20.55 7.73
N SER A 197 -1.72 19.97 7.30
CA SER A 197 -2.20 18.67 7.76
C SER A 197 -2.81 17.86 6.61
N LEU A 198 -2.91 16.55 6.82
CA LEU A 198 -3.63 15.66 5.91
C LEU A 198 -5.08 16.11 5.74
N SER A 199 -5.74 16.51 6.83
CA SER A 199 -7.13 16.95 6.85
C SER A 199 -7.36 18.20 5.99
N LYS A 200 -6.46 19.19 6.05
CA LYS A 200 -6.51 20.37 5.18
C LYS A 200 -6.33 20.02 3.71
N LEU A 201 -5.40 19.12 3.40
CA LEU A 201 -5.22 18.62 2.04
C LEU A 201 -6.49 17.92 1.54
N LEU A 202 -7.08 17.04 2.34
CA LEU A 202 -8.31 16.32 1.99
C LEU A 202 -9.47 17.27 1.67
N LYS A 203 -9.69 18.30 2.50
CA LYS A 203 -10.70 19.34 2.27
C LYS A 203 -10.48 20.03 0.90
N LYS A 204 -9.24 20.32 0.52
CA LYS A 204 -8.94 20.95 -0.79
C LYS A 204 -9.12 19.97 -1.96
N LEU A 205 -8.71 18.73 -1.80
CA LEU A 205 -8.85 17.70 -2.84
C LEU A 205 -10.32 17.38 -3.12
N SER A 206 -11.18 17.40 -2.11
CA SER A 206 -12.61 17.16 -2.27
C SER A 206 -13.35 18.23 -3.10
N GLN A 207 -12.75 19.41 -3.25
CA GLN A 207 -13.29 20.50 -4.08
C GLN A 207 -12.93 20.36 -5.56
N ILE A 208 -12.07 19.41 -5.93
CA ILE A 208 -11.68 19.20 -7.32
C ILE A 208 -12.83 18.50 -8.06
N ASN A 209 -13.40 19.22 -9.03
CA ASN A 209 -14.49 18.69 -9.84
C ASN A 209 -14.11 17.38 -10.54
N GLY A 210 -14.99 16.39 -10.52
CA GLY A 210 -14.77 15.07 -11.09
C GLY A 210 -14.30 14.01 -10.08
N ILE A 211 -13.76 14.39 -8.92
CA ILE A 211 -13.38 13.45 -7.85
C ILE A 211 -14.64 13.09 -7.03
N LYS A 212 -15.01 11.82 -7.03
CA LYS A 212 -16.17 11.29 -6.31
C LYS A 212 -15.80 10.61 -5.00
N ARG A 213 -14.62 9.98 -4.93
CA ARG A 213 -14.17 9.27 -3.72
C ARG A 213 -12.66 9.39 -3.54
N ILE A 214 -12.27 9.68 -2.30
CA ILE A 214 -10.88 9.69 -1.85
C ILE A 214 -10.69 8.55 -0.87
N ARG A 215 -9.74 7.65 -1.20
CA ARG A 215 -9.29 6.57 -0.33
C ARG A 215 -7.94 6.90 0.28
N LEU A 216 -7.68 6.34 1.44
CA LEU A 216 -6.47 6.57 2.20
C LEU A 216 -5.58 5.31 2.22
N GLY A 217 -4.27 5.51 2.24
CA GLY A 217 -3.33 4.50 2.70
C GLY A 217 -3.42 4.31 4.22
N SER A 218 -2.52 3.49 4.77
CA SER A 218 -2.50 3.22 6.22
C SER A 218 -2.19 4.47 7.03
N LEU A 219 -2.94 4.63 8.13
CA LEU A 219 -2.75 5.66 9.16
C LEU A 219 -2.22 5.00 10.44
N GLU A 220 -1.55 5.78 11.26
CA GLU A 220 -1.25 5.38 12.64
C GLU A 220 -2.38 5.85 13.57
N PRO A 221 -2.70 5.14 14.68
CA PRO A 221 -3.77 5.55 15.58
C PRO A 221 -3.67 7.01 16.03
N SER A 222 -2.45 7.48 16.33
CA SER A 222 -2.17 8.85 16.77
C SER A 222 -2.35 9.93 15.70
N GLN A 223 -2.66 9.54 14.47
CA GLN A 223 -2.90 10.44 13.33
C GLN A 223 -4.39 10.65 13.03
N ILE A 224 -5.25 9.96 13.78
CA ILE A 224 -6.71 10.17 13.77
C ILE A 224 -7.02 11.19 14.86
N ASP A 225 -6.66 12.44 14.61
CA ASP A 225 -6.91 13.57 15.51
C ASP A 225 -8.29 14.18 15.30
N ASP A 226 -8.64 15.19 16.11
CA ASP A 226 -9.95 15.81 16.04
C ASP A 226 -10.20 16.51 14.69
N GLU A 227 -9.17 17.13 14.07
CA GLU A 227 -9.28 17.73 12.74
C GLU A 227 -9.62 16.65 11.67
N PHE A 228 -9.04 15.48 11.78
CA PHE A 228 -9.38 14.35 10.89
C PHE A 228 -10.80 13.83 11.18
N LYS A 229 -11.19 13.72 12.45
CA LYS A 229 -12.52 13.25 12.86
C LYS A 229 -13.66 14.14 12.37
N GLU A 230 -13.43 15.42 12.14
CA GLU A 230 -14.40 16.33 11.50
C GLU A 230 -14.78 15.91 10.08
N LEU A 231 -13.89 15.20 9.38
CA LEU A 231 -14.11 14.73 8.00
C LEU A 231 -14.91 13.42 7.95
N LEU A 232 -15.07 12.74 9.08
CA LEU A 232 -15.86 11.52 9.14
C LEU A 232 -17.31 11.86 8.77
N ASN A 233 -17.92 11.08 7.89
CA ASN A 233 -19.23 11.27 7.28
C ASN A 233 -19.29 12.15 6.03
N GLU A 234 -18.19 12.75 5.61
CA GLU A 234 -18.12 13.38 4.30
C GLU A 234 -18.32 12.34 3.18
N LYS A 235 -19.20 12.66 2.22
CA LYS A 235 -19.60 11.70 1.15
C LYS A 235 -18.46 11.31 0.20
N TRP A 236 -17.48 12.18 0.08
CA TRP A 236 -16.30 11.96 -0.76
C TRP A 236 -15.21 11.13 -0.07
N LEU A 237 -15.25 10.99 1.26
CA LEU A 237 -14.31 10.16 2.00
C LEU A 237 -14.83 8.71 2.03
N GLU A 238 -13.94 7.75 1.73
CA GLU A 238 -14.27 6.33 1.87
C GLU A 238 -14.73 5.99 3.30
N LYS A 239 -15.62 5.01 3.42
CA LYS A 239 -16.10 4.49 4.71
C LYS A 239 -15.24 3.32 5.23
N HIS A 240 -13.98 3.31 4.86
CA HIS A 240 -12.99 2.35 5.31
C HIS A 240 -11.72 3.07 5.74
N LEU A 241 -11.22 2.76 6.93
CA LEU A 241 -9.93 3.26 7.42
C LEU A 241 -9.01 2.08 7.75
N HIS A 242 -7.81 2.10 7.19
CA HIS A 242 -6.75 1.15 7.54
C HIS A 242 -5.81 1.79 8.56
N ILE A 243 -5.84 1.29 9.80
CA ILE A 243 -5.12 1.87 10.94
C ILE A 243 -4.13 0.83 11.48
N ALA A 244 -2.84 1.12 11.37
CA ALA A 244 -1.76 0.18 11.63
C ALA A 244 -1.53 -0.06 13.13
N LEU A 245 -2.16 -1.07 13.72
CA LEU A 245 -1.92 -1.49 15.10
C LEU A 245 -0.59 -2.20 15.27
N GLN A 246 -0.26 -3.07 14.31
CA GLN A 246 0.88 -3.99 14.29
C GLN A 246 0.85 -5.09 15.35
N HIS A 247 0.29 -4.84 16.52
CA HIS A 247 0.05 -5.78 17.61
C HIS A 247 -0.97 -5.22 18.61
N THR A 248 -1.50 -6.08 19.52
CA THR A 248 -2.50 -5.70 20.54
C THR A 248 -2.10 -6.04 21.98
N SER A 249 -0.87 -6.54 22.22
CA SER A 249 -0.28 -6.64 23.57
C SER A 249 0.54 -5.39 23.87
N GLU A 250 0.32 -4.78 25.03
CA GLU A 250 1.10 -3.61 25.50
C GLU A 250 2.59 -3.93 25.62
N THR A 251 2.93 -5.13 26.04
CA THR A 251 4.32 -5.59 26.16
C THR A 251 4.96 -5.67 24.77
N MET A 252 4.26 -6.25 23.79
CA MET A 252 4.78 -6.38 22.44
C MET A 252 4.92 -5.04 21.75
N LEU A 253 3.95 -4.13 21.90
CA LEU A 253 4.02 -2.77 21.37
C LEU A 253 5.26 -2.01 21.88
N LYS A 254 5.64 -2.20 23.15
CA LYS A 254 6.89 -1.63 23.69
C LYS A 254 8.13 -2.24 23.04
N ILE A 255 8.21 -3.56 22.88
CA ILE A 255 9.31 -4.27 22.20
C ILE A 255 9.43 -3.78 20.75
N MET A 256 8.29 -3.63 20.06
CA MET A 256 8.21 -3.11 18.70
C MET A 256 8.50 -1.60 18.60
N ARG A 257 8.73 -0.91 19.72
CA ARG A 257 8.93 0.55 19.82
C ARG A 257 7.77 1.33 19.18
N ARG A 258 6.54 0.83 19.38
CA ARG A 258 5.33 1.47 18.92
C ARG A 258 4.90 2.59 19.86
N ARG A 259 4.23 3.61 19.31
CA ARG A 259 3.73 4.78 20.07
C ARG A 259 2.29 4.58 20.55
N ASN A 260 1.55 3.72 19.91
CA ASN A 260 0.16 3.42 20.21
C ASN A 260 0.02 2.54 21.48
N LYS A 261 -1.17 2.55 22.05
CA LYS A 261 -1.55 1.82 23.26
C LYS A 261 -2.83 1.03 22.99
N ALA A 262 -2.80 -0.29 23.21
CA ALA A 262 -3.92 -1.16 22.86
C ALA A 262 -5.26 -0.69 23.45
N PHE A 263 -5.29 -0.27 24.71
CA PHE A 263 -6.53 0.17 25.35
C PHE A 263 -7.09 1.47 24.75
N LYS A 264 -6.25 2.45 24.38
CA LYS A 264 -6.69 3.69 23.70
C LYS A 264 -7.11 3.39 22.26
N ASP A 265 -6.42 2.47 21.61
CA ASP A 265 -6.73 2.08 20.25
C ASP A 265 -8.09 1.36 20.19
N ILE A 266 -8.44 0.52 21.18
CA ILE A 266 -9.76 -0.10 21.28
C ILE A 266 -10.86 0.97 21.38
N GLU A 267 -10.68 2.00 22.20
CA GLU A 267 -11.62 3.12 22.30
C GLU A 267 -11.80 3.84 20.95
N LEU A 268 -10.69 4.19 20.30
CA LEU A 268 -10.70 4.82 18.97
C LEU A 268 -11.43 3.96 17.93
N PHE A 269 -11.11 2.67 17.86
CA PHE A 269 -11.72 1.78 16.87
C PHE A 269 -13.22 1.62 17.11
N ASN A 270 -13.66 1.52 18.37
CA ASN A 270 -15.09 1.46 18.70
C ASN A 270 -15.81 2.78 18.38
N GLU A 271 -15.18 3.93 18.61
CA GLU A 271 -15.70 5.25 18.17
C GLU A 271 -15.91 5.28 16.65
N LEU A 272 -14.90 4.88 15.87
CA LEU A 272 -14.98 4.87 14.40
C LEU A 272 -16.03 3.87 13.88
N ALA A 273 -16.10 2.69 14.47
CA ALA A 273 -17.10 1.68 14.12
C ALA A 273 -18.53 2.15 14.44
N SER A 274 -18.74 2.87 15.54
CA SER A 274 -20.06 3.45 15.88
C SER A 274 -20.52 4.49 14.86
N LYS A 275 -19.58 5.14 14.15
CA LYS A 275 -19.84 6.05 13.03
C LYS A 275 -20.01 5.30 11.68
N GLY A 276 -20.06 3.96 11.70
CA GLY A 276 -20.32 3.12 10.54
C GLY A 276 -19.11 2.86 9.64
N TYR A 277 -17.88 3.01 10.15
CA TYR A 277 -16.66 2.71 9.37
C TYR A 277 -16.31 1.23 9.41
N ALA A 278 -15.92 0.70 8.25
CA ALA A 278 -15.19 -0.55 8.15
C ALA A 278 -13.72 -0.30 8.52
N LEU A 279 -13.15 -1.14 9.38
CA LEU A 279 -11.82 -0.90 9.94
C LEU A 279 -10.85 -2.02 9.60
N GLY A 280 -9.71 -1.62 9.03
CA GLY A 280 -8.62 -2.52 8.70
C GLY A 280 -7.38 -2.27 9.55
N THR A 281 -6.52 -3.29 9.65
CA THR A 281 -5.23 -3.14 10.33
C THR A 281 -4.15 -4.03 9.73
N ASP A 282 -2.90 -3.65 9.99
CA ASP A 282 -1.74 -4.55 9.86
C ASP A 282 -1.47 -5.24 11.19
N PHE A 283 -1.03 -6.50 11.16
CA PHE A 283 -0.64 -7.25 12.35
C PHE A 283 0.56 -8.16 12.07
N ILE A 284 1.54 -8.19 12.98
CA ILE A 284 2.73 -9.03 12.87
C ILE A 284 2.65 -10.10 13.95
N VAL A 285 2.65 -11.37 13.55
CA VAL A 285 2.72 -12.53 14.44
C VAL A 285 4.13 -13.12 14.46
N GLY A 286 4.53 -13.72 15.59
CA GLY A 286 5.83 -14.37 15.73
C GLY A 286 7.01 -13.38 15.77
N HIS A 287 6.77 -12.13 16.17
CA HIS A 287 7.85 -11.19 16.42
C HIS A 287 8.73 -11.67 17.59
N PRO A 288 10.07 -11.45 17.56
CA PRO A 288 10.94 -11.76 18.71
C PRO A 288 10.38 -11.23 20.02
N GLY A 289 10.34 -12.08 21.03
CA GLY A 289 9.74 -11.80 22.34
C GLY A 289 8.23 -12.06 22.45
N GLU A 290 7.56 -12.56 21.40
CA GLU A 290 6.15 -12.96 21.45
C GLU A 290 6.00 -14.36 22.10
N SER A 291 6.04 -14.42 23.45
CA SER A 291 5.73 -15.65 24.17
C SER A 291 4.25 -16.04 24.06
N ASP A 292 3.90 -17.28 24.43
CA ASP A 292 2.49 -17.73 24.47
C ASP A 292 1.62 -16.86 25.38
N LYS A 293 2.17 -16.39 26.51
CA LYS A 293 1.47 -15.47 27.42
C LYS A 293 1.15 -14.14 26.71
N ILE A 294 2.12 -13.58 25.98
CA ILE A 294 1.94 -12.33 25.23
C ILE A 294 0.95 -12.53 24.06
N TRP A 295 1.02 -13.67 23.41
CA TRP A 295 0.06 -14.02 22.36
C TRP A 295 -1.38 -14.14 22.91
N LEU A 296 -1.58 -14.78 24.06
CA LEU A 296 -2.91 -14.90 24.69
C LEU A 296 -3.46 -13.52 25.09
N GLU A 297 -2.63 -12.64 25.66
CA GLU A 297 -3.00 -11.23 25.92
C GLU A 297 -3.40 -10.55 24.63
N ALA A 298 -2.57 -10.66 23.59
CA ALA A 298 -2.83 -10.04 22.30
C ALA A 298 -4.15 -10.53 21.67
N LEU A 299 -4.39 -11.82 21.67
CA LEU A 299 -5.60 -12.43 21.12
C LEU A 299 -6.86 -11.97 21.88
N ASN A 300 -6.79 -11.89 23.20
CA ASN A 300 -7.90 -11.39 24.02
C ASN A 300 -8.21 -9.92 23.72
N ASN A 301 -7.17 -9.07 23.61
CA ASN A 301 -7.35 -7.69 23.21
C ASN A 301 -7.88 -7.57 21.77
N PHE A 302 -7.34 -8.36 20.84
CA PHE A 302 -7.69 -8.33 19.41
C PHE A 302 -9.20 -8.57 19.18
N LYS A 303 -9.81 -9.47 19.95
CA LYS A 303 -11.25 -9.75 19.87
C LYS A 303 -12.15 -8.56 20.21
N ASN A 304 -11.62 -7.56 20.93
CA ASN A 304 -12.36 -6.35 21.30
C ASN A 304 -12.28 -5.25 20.21
N PHE A 305 -11.47 -5.46 19.16
CA PHE A 305 -11.41 -4.53 18.02
C PHE A 305 -12.46 -4.91 16.98
N PRO A 306 -13.30 -3.97 16.52
CA PRO A 306 -14.30 -4.19 15.47
C PRO A 306 -13.66 -4.23 14.08
N LEU A 307 -12.66 -5.09 13.88
CA LEU A 307 -11.91 -5.21 12.65
C LEU A 307 -12.70 -5.95 11.58
N THR A 308 -12.73 -5.40 10.39
CA THR A 308 -13.37 -5.97 9.20
C THR A 308 -12.37 -6.33 8.10
N HIS A 309 -11.15 -5.79 8.16
CA HIS A 309 -10.08 -6.06 7.20
C HIS A 309 -8.75 -6.28 7.95
N LEU A 310 -7.93 -7.20 7.45
CA LEU A 310 -6.67 -7.55 8.09
C LEU A 310 -5.59 -7.85 7.05
N HIS A 311 -4.44 -7.20 7.22
CA HIS A 311 -3.20 -7.60 6.60
C HIS A 311 -2.28 -8.16 7.69
N ALA A 312 -2.32 -9.46 7.93
CA ALA A 312 -1.47 -10.10 8.91
C ALA A 312 -0.25 -10.75 8.24
N PHE A 313 0.89 -10.64 8.90
CA PHE A 313 2.17 -11.13 8.42
C PHE A 313 2.87 -11.94 9.51
N VAL A 314 3.55 -13.02 9.13
CA VAL A 314 4.56 -13.62 9.98
C VAL A 314 5.77 -12.71 9.98
N TYR A 315 6.36 -12.45 11.16
CA TYR A 315 7.55 -11.65 11.29
C TYR A 315 8.65 -12.08 10.31
N SER A 316 9.25 -11.10 9.66
CA SER A 316 10.31 -11.31 8.69
C SER A 316 11.48 -10.39 9.04
N PRO A 317 12.62 -10.94 9.53
CA PRO A 317 13.77 -10.13 9.92
C PRO A 317 14.29 -9.28 8.76
N ARG A 318 14.59 -8.02 9.04
CA ARG A 318 15.18 -7.09 8.07
C ARG A 318 16.55 -6.63 8.56
N ASP A 319 17.54 -6.67 7.67
CA ASP A 319 18.89 -6.24 7.99
C ASP A 319 18.89 -4.81 8.56
N ASN A 320 19.77 -4.54 9.50
CA ASN A 320 19.91 -3.24 10.17
C ASN A 320 18.69 -2.78 10.98
N THR A 321 17.75 -3.68 11.30
CA THR A 321 16.66 -3.40 12.24
C THR A 321 16.96 -3.98 13.60
N HIS A 322 16.50 -3.31 14.67
CA HIS A 322 16.74 -3.79 16.03
C HIS A 322 16.10 -5.17 16.27
N SER A 323 14.90 -5.42 15.75
CA SER A 323 14.23 -6.72 15.94
C SER A 323 14.99 -7.88 15.30
N ALA A 324 15.81 -7.63 14.28
CA ALA A 324 16.63 -8.68 13.65
C ALA A 324 17.79 -9.16 14.53
N THR A 325 18.17 -8.40 15.57
CA THR A 325 19.20 -8.80 16.55
C THR A 325 18.63 -9.62 17.71
N LEU A 326 17.31 -9.72 17.79
CA LEU A 326 16.61 -10.44 18.86
C LEU A 326 16.37 -11.91 18.47
N LYS A 327 16.31 -12.79 19.49
CA LYS A 327 16.00 -14.19 19.27
C LYS A 327 14.52 -14.36 18.91
N ILE A 328 14.25 -15.15 17.88
CA ILE A 328 12.90 -15.55 17.50
C ILE A 328 12.51 -16.75 18.38
N ASP A 329 11.43 -16.59 19.16
CA ASP A 329 10.96 -17.60 20.10
C ASP A 329 9.80 -18.45 19.54
N VAL A 330 9.16 -17.97 18.47
CA VAL A 330 8.00 -18.61 17.84
C VAL A 330 8.44 -19.32 16.56
N ASP A 331 8.18 -20.62 16.46
CA ASP A 331 8.45 -21.36 15.23
C ASP A 331 7.44 -20.99 14.10
N GLY A 332 7.83 -21.31 12.87
CA GLY A 332 7.05 -20.92 11.70
C GLY A 332 5.66 -21.60 11.60
N LYS A 333 5.46 -22.78 12.23
CA LYS A 333 4.16 -23.46 12.26
C LYS A 333 3.22 -22.72 13.22
N THR A 334 3.66 -22.48 14.44
CA THR A 334 2.92 -21.72 15.44
C THR A 334 2.56 -20.31 14.95
N ALA A 335 3.50 -19.62 14.30
CA ALA A 335 3.22 -18.30 13.71
C ALA A 335 2.12 -18.34 12.64
N LYS A 336 2.09 -19.37 11.79
CA LYS A 336 1.04 -19.54 10.77
C LYS A 336 -0.33 -19.86 11.43
N GLU A 337 -0.36 -20.65 12.48
CA GLU A 337 -1.57 -20.96 13.25
C GLU A 337 -2.14 -19.69 13.91
N ARG A 338 -1.28 -18.87 14.54
CA ARG A 338 -1.66 -17.57 15.10
C ARG A 338 -2.24 -16.64 14.02
N LEU A 339 -1.57 -16.56 12.88
CA LEU A 339 -2.01 -15.76 11.74
C LEU A 339 -3.39 -16.20 11.25
N LYS A 340 -3.60 -17.51 11.09
CA LYS A 340 -4.89 -18.09 10.67
C LYS A 340 -6.01 -17.75 11.65
N THR A 341 -5.74 -17.84 12.96
CA THR A 341 -6.70 -17.48 14.02
C THR A 341 -7.19 -16.03 13.87
N LEU A 342 -6.28 -15.08 13.62
CA LEU A 342 -6.65 -13.68 13.43
C LEU A 342 -7.46 -13.48 12.13
N GLN A 343 -7.07 -14.14 11.05
CA GLN A 343 -7.79 -14.09 9.77
C GLN A 343 -9.23 -14.59 9.90
N ASP A 344 -9.44 -15.71 10.61
CA ASP A 344 -10.78 -16.29 10.81
C ASP A 344 -11.70 -15.35 11.61
N ILE A 345 -11.16 -14.71 12.65
CA ILE A 345 -11.90 -13.71 13.44
C ILE A 345 -12.34 -12.54 12.54
N VAL A 346 -11.42 -11.98 11.75
CA VAL A 346 -11.73 -10.80 10.93
C VAL A 346 -12.63 -11.16 9.75
N GLU A 347 -12.49 -12.36 9.16
CA GLU A 347 -13.40 -12.84 8.11
C GLU A 347 -14.85 -12.92 8.64
N GLN A 348 -15.04 -13.45 9.84
CA GLN A 348 -16.36 -13.51 10.47
C GLN A 348 -16.88 -12.09 10.78
N ASN A 349 -16.06 -11.22 11.36
CA ASN A 349 -16.44 -9.84 11.65
C ASN A 349 -16.84 -9.07 10.36
N ASN A 350 -16.10 -9.25 9.27
CA ASN A 350 -16.43 -8.62 7.97
C ASN A 350 -17.77 -9.13 7.45
N PHE A 351 -18.04 -10.42 7.55
CA PHE A 351 -19.30 -11.00 7.14
C PHE A 351 -20.48 -10.42 7.92
N GLU A 352 -20.37 -10.31 9.26
CA GLU A 352 -21.41 -9.71 10.10
C GLU A 352 -21.53 -8.18 9.86
N PHE A 353 -20.42 -7.48 9.63
CA PHE A 353 -20.43 -6.07 9.27
C PHE A 353 -21.24 -5.83 7.99
N ARG A 354 -21.04 -6.64 6.95
CA ARG A 354 -21.77 -6.50 5.68
C ARG A 354 -23.27 -6.80 5.82
N LYS A 355 -23.65 -7.72 6.69
CA LYS A 355 -25.08 -7.99 7.02
C LYS A 355 -25.70 -6.80 7.74
N LYS A 356 -25.01 -6.25 8.76
CA LYS A 356 -25.49 -5.09 9.52
C LYS A 356 -25.61 -3.83 8.69
N HIS A 357 -24.74 -3.67 7.68
CA HIS A 357 -24.70 -2.51 6.79
C HIS A 357 -25.28 -2.83 5.40
N TYR A 358 -26.33 -3.63 5.36
CA TYR A 358 -27.04 -3.92 4.12
C TYR A 358 -27.81 -2.68 3.63
N ASN A 359 -27.25 -1.96 2.65
CA ASN A 359 -27.81 -0.74 2.07
C ASN A 359 -27.40 -0.60 0.58
N GLU A 360 -27.80 0.48 -0.08
CA GLU A 360 -27.31 0.77 -1.43
C GLU A 360 -25.81 1.05 -1.40
N LEU A 361 -25.04 0.29 -2.21
CA LEU A 361 -23.59 0.40 -2.33
C LEU A 361 -23.21 1.17 -3.60
N ASN A 362 -22.20 2.02 -3.49
CA ASN A 362 -21.60 2.73 -4.62
C ASN A 362 -20.30 2.04 -5.03
N VAL A 363 -20.31 1.31 -6.13
CA VAL A 363 -19.20 0.47 -6.58
C VAL A 363 -18.52 1.07 -7.80
N LEU A 364 -17.22 1.31 -7.74
CA LEU A 364 -16.41 1.50 -8.94
C LEU A 364 -15.96 0.14 -9.44
N VAL A 365 -16.41 -0.22 -10.64
CA VAL A 365 -16.03 -1.50 -11.26
C VAL A 365 -14.64 -1.40 -11.86
N GLU A 366 -13.76 -2.33 -11.46
CA GLU A 366 -12.34 -2.26 -11.81
C GLU A 366 -11.97 -3.16 -12.99
N GLN A 367 -12.45 -4.40 -12.98
CA GLN A 367 -12.05 -5.39 -13.99
C GLN A 367 -13.07 -6.50 -14.13
N LYS A 368 -13.01 -7.20 -15.27
CA LYS A 368 -13.67 -8.48 -15.47
C LYS A 368 -12.77 -9.62 -14.97
N ASN A 369 -13.31 -10.54 -14.20
CA ASN A 369 -12.62 -11.71 -13.68
C ASN A 369 -13.53 -12.95 -13.84
N GLY A 370 -13.28 -13.76 -14.87
CA GLY A 370 -14.17 -14.83 -15.28
C GLY A 370 -15.55 -14.29 -15.68
N ASP A 371 -16.59 -14.84 -15.08
CA ASP A 371 -17.99 -14.46 -15.36
C ASP A 371 -18.45 -13.19 -14.66
N PHE A 372 -17.63 -12.63 -13.78
CA PHE A 372 -17.97 -11.48 -12.95
C PHE A 372 -17.12 -10.25 -13.27
N PHE A 373 -17.77 -9.10 -13.29
CA PHE A 373 -17.11 -7.82 -13.07
C PHE A 373 -16.87 -7.63 -11.58
N THR A 374 -15.73 -7.09 -11.21
CA THR A 374 -15.37 -6.88 -9.81
C THR A 374 -14.98 -5.44 -9.55
N GLY A 375 -15.38 -4.94 -8.38
CA GLY A 375 -15.04 -3.62 -7.89
C GLY A 375 -15.10 -3.57 -6.37
N PHE A 376 -14.93 -2.38 -5.81
CA PHE A 376 -15.02 -2.16 -4.37
C PHE A 376 -16.06 -1.10 -4.04
N ASP A 377 -16.84 -1.37 -2.99
CA ASP A 377 -17.76 -0.41 -2.41
C ASP A 377 -17.04 0.65 -1.56
N GLU A 378 -17.78 1.53 -0.91
CA GLU A 378 -17.27 2.57 -0.01
C GLU A 378 -16.59 2.01 1.25
N TYR A 379 -16.92 0.78 1.66
CA TYR A 379 -16.34 0.08 2.81
C TYR A 379 -15.13 -0.78 2.47
N TYR A 380 -14.67 -0.73 1.20
CA TYR A 380 -13.59 -1.57 0.67
C TYR A 380 -13.93 -3.07 0.60
N ASN A 381 -15.23 -3.42 0.59
CA ASN A 381 -15.65 -4.80 0.35
C ASN A 381 -15.69 -5.08 -1.14
N LYS A 382 -15.31 -6.30 -1.51
CA LYS A 382 -15.31 -6.74 -2.90
C LYS A 382 -16.72 -7.11 -3.34
N ILE A 383 -17.13 -6.56 -4.48
CA ILE A 383 -18.42 -6.82 -5.09
C ILE A 383 -18.21 -7.57 -6.41
N TYR A 384 -18.97 -8.66 -6.60
CA TYR A 384 -19.00 -9.48 -7.79
C TYR A 384 -20.30 -9.21 -8.53
N ILE A 385 -20.21 -8.74 -9.76
CA ILE A 385 -21.36 -8.30 -10.56
C ILE A 385 -21.42 -9.13 -11.83
N LYS A 386 -22.49 -9.89 -12.02
CA LYS A 386 -22.76 -10.59 -13.28
C LYS A 386 -23.48 -9.64 -14.24
N SER A 387 -22.97 -9.49 -15.45
CA SER A 387 -23.56 -8.62 -16.47
C SER A 387 -23.13 -9.06 -17.86
N ASP A 388 -24.02 -8.91 -18.82
CA ASP A 388 -23.75 -9.12 -20.27
C ASP A 388 -23.07 -7.88 -20.90
N LYS A 389 -23.13 -6.72 -20.23
CA LYS A 389 -22.51 -5.48 -20.69
C LYS A 389 -21.17 -5.28 -20.01
N ASP A 390 -20.22 -4.63 -20.68
CA ASP A 390 -18.98 -4.22 -20.06
C ASP A 390 -19.23 -3.08 -19.05
N LEU A 391 -18.93 -3.36 -17.79
CA LEU A 391 -19.11 -2.43 -16.68
C LEU A 391 -17.78 -1.79 -16.22
N THR A 392 -16.66 -2.14 -16.82
CA THR A 392 -15.33 -1.65 -16.42
C THR A 392 -15.28 -0.12 -16.46
N HIS A 393 -14.65 0.49 -15.47
CA HIS A 393 -14.57 1.94 -15.26
C HIS A 393 -15.88 2.67 -14.91
N ASN A 394 -16.99 1.95 -14.77
CA ASN A 394 -18.28 2.55 -14.44
C ASN A 394 -18.54 2.53 -12.92
N TRP A 395 -19.23 3.57 -12.45
CA TRP A 395 -19.83 3.61 -11.14
C TRP A 395 -21.20 2.98 -11.18
N ILE A 396 -21.44 1.99 -10.32
CA ILE A 396 -22.70 1.25 -10.25
C ILE A 396 -23.27 1.36 -8.85
N LYS A 397 -24.58 1.64 -8.76
CA LYS A 397 -25.35 1.56 -7.54
C LYS A 397 -25.94 0.16 -7.41
N VAL A 398 -25.51 -0.55 -6.38
CA VAL A 398 -25.96 -1.92 -6.09
C VAL A 398 -26.95 -1.87 -4.93
N LYS A 399 -28.23 -2.13 -5.24
CA LYS A 399 -29.34 -2.06 -4.25
C LYS A 399 -29.68 -3.41 -3.64
N LYS A 400 -29.53 -4.49 -4.43
CA LYS A 400 -29.83 -5.86 -4.01
C LYS A 400 -28.62 -6.74 -4.28
N TYR A 401 -28.19 -7.50 -3.31
CA TYR A 401 -27.03 -8.39 -3.41
C TYR A 401 -27.10 -9.50 -2.35
N GLU A 402 -26.46 -10.60 -2.66
CA GLU A 402 -26.25 -11.71 -1.73
C GLU A 402 -24.91 -11.54 -1.00
N ILE A 403 -24.90 -11.81 0.29
CA ILE A 403 -23.71 -11.69 1.11
C ILE A 403 -23.11 -13.09 1.32
N GLU A 404 -21.95 -13.33 0.71
CA GLU A 404 -21.16 -14.54 0.93
C GLU A 404 -19.86 -14.20 1.68
N LYS A 405 -19.19 -15.24 2.23
CA LYS A 405 -17.89 -15.02 2.93
C LYS A 405 -16.87 -14.27 2.11
N ARG A 406 -16.73 -14.59 0.81
CA ARG A 406 -15.74 -14.00 -0.11
C ARG A 406 -16.09 -12.61 -0.64
N GLY A 407 -17.32 -12.12 -0.43
CA GLY A 407 -17.79 -10.81 -0.92
C GLY A 407 -19.29 -10.74 -1.12
N ASN A 408 -19.75 -9.67 -1.74
CA ASN A 408 -21.15 -9.48 -2.09
C ASN A 408 -21.36 -9.78 -3.59
N PHE A 409 -22.48 -10.44 -3.93
CA PHE A 409 -22.82 -10.89 -5.28
C PHE A 409 -24.12 -10.27 -5.76
N THR A 410 -24.13 -9.81 -7.01
CA THR A 410 -25.34 -9.23 -7.63
C THR A 410 -25.37 -9.48 -9.14
N ASN A 411 -26.55 -9.34 -9.73
CA ASN A 411 -26.78 -9.29 -11.17
C ASN A 411 -27.13 -7.85 -11.57
N PHE A 412 -26.65 -7.41 -12.73
CA PHE A 412 -26.85 -6.06 -13.27
C PHE A 412 -27.38 -6.11 -14.70
#